data_6e890427a5ba73f345cc5b191a509df7
#
_entry.id   6e890427a5ba73f345cc5b191a509df7
#
_cell.length_a   1.000
_cell.length_b   1.000
_cell.length_c   1.000
_cell.angle_alpha   90.00
_cell.angle_beta   90.00
_cell.angle_gamma   90.00
#
_symmetry.space_group_name_H-M   'P 1'
#
loop_
_entity.id
_entity.type
_entity.pdbx_description
1 polymer ?
#
loop_
_entity_poly.entity_id
_entity_poly.type
_entity_poly.pdbx_seq_one_letter_code
_entity_poly.pdbx_strand_id
1 'polypeptide(L)'
;ARYGLMLREDGFIMDDGTSARIAENSYLMTTTTAAAGTVMRHLDFIHQAYCPKLHVRFVSVTEQWAQFSVSGPKSLDIISSVVDEPFNEKDWPFMSCGEVKVMGIKARLFRISFSGELGYELAIPSRFGGSLFDLLKLEAEQRGGGVYGMEAMNVLRLEKGFITHAEIDGRATAYDVGMQKMVSEKKDFIGNKMAQRPGLLDPNRERLVGLKTNGPQSSLSAGSLLFNTDDEPLADNSQGHISSVAFSPIKNCYIGLAFLKRGPERWGEKIKAVNFLT
;
A
#
# COMPACT_ATOMS: atom_id res chain seq x y z
N ALA A 1 -2.24 -15.02 -0.89
CA ALA A 1 -1.91 -13.82 -1.67
C ALA A 1 -0.42 -13.47 -1.53
N ARG A 2 0.06 -12.60 -2.38
CA ARG A 2 1.42 -12.03 -2.31
C ARG A 2 1.33 -10.55 -2.67
N TYR A 3 1.98 -9.71 -1.87
CA TYR A 3 2.20 -8.33 -2.22
C TYR A 3 3.38 -8.22 -3.20
N GLY A 4 3.30 -7.31 -4.17
CA GLY A 4 4.31 -7.11 -5.19
C GLY A 4 4.28 -5.72 -5.80
N LEU A 5 5.39 -5.34 -6.40
CA LEU A 5 5.54 -4.14 -7.19
C LEU A 5 5.35 -4.47 -8.68
N MET A 6 4.71 -3.58 -9.40
CA MET A 6 4.63 -3.58 -10.87
C MET A 6 5.58 -2.51 -11.39
N LEU A 7 6.55 -2.91 -12.22
CA LEU A 7 7.49 -1.99 -12.81
C LEU A 7 7.12 -1.66 -14.25
N ARG A 8 7.46 -0.46 -14.68
CA ARG A 8 7.54 -0.09 -16.09
C ARG A 8 8.82 -0.64 -16.71
N GLU A 9 8.92 -0.60 -18.02
CA GLU A 9 10.09 -1.04 -18.78
C GLU A 9 11.36 -0.27 -18.39
N ASP A 10 11.24 0.97 -17.96
CA ASP A 10 12.33 1.84 -17.52
C ASP A 10 12.84 1.54 -16.10
N GLY A 11 12.20 0.62 -15.39
CA GLY A 11 12.59 0.16 -14.05
C GLY A 11 11.99 0.95 -12.89
N PHE A 12 11.17 1.97 -13.17
CA PHE A 12 10.41 2.68 -12.13
C PHE A 12 9.14 1.92 -11.76
N ILE A 13 8.67 2.15 -10.52
CA ILE A 13 7.41 1.57 -10.06
C ILE A 13 6.25 2.23 -10.80
N MET A 14 5.38 1.42 -11.38
CA MET A 14 4.13 1.84 -11.98
C MET A 14 3.00 1.81 -10.95
N ASP A 15 2.92 0.75 -10.18
CA ASP A 15 1.92 0.54 -9.14
C ASP A 15 2.36 -0.60 -8.20
N ASP A 16 1.62 -0.81 -7.13
CA ASP A 16 1.79 -1.92 -6.21
C ASP A 16 0.45 -2.62 -5.98
N GLY A 17 0.48 -3.78 -5.37
CA GLY A 17 -0.76 -4.48 -5.05
C GLY A 17 -0.55 -5.91 -4.61
N THR A 18 -1.66 -6.63 -4.45
CA THR A 18 -1.64 -8.04 -4.07
C THR A 18 -2.10 -8.92 -5.22
N SER A 19 -1.46 -10.08 -5.35
CA SER A 19 -1.87 -11.13 -6.28
C SER A 19 -2.28 -12.36 -5.49
N ALA A 20 -3.54 -12.76 -5.61
CA ALA A 20 -4.12 -13.92 -4.97
C ALA A 20 -4.36 -15.02 -6.01
N ARG A 21 -3.83 -16.20 -5.78
CA ARG A 21 -4.15 -17.38 -6.58
C ARG A 21 -5.43 -18.00 -6.04
N ILE A 22 -6.54 -17.81 -6.75
CA ILE A 22 -7.86 -18.29 -6.34
C ILE A 22 -8.08 -19.75 -6.74
N ALA A 23 -7.53 -20.14 -7.89
CA ALA A 23 -7.53 -21.51 -8.38
C ALA A 23 -6.24 -21.78 -9.17
N GLU A 24 -6.07 -23.00 -9.66
CA GLU A 24 -4.85 -23.43 -10.36
C GLU A 24 -4.42 -22.46 -11.47
N ASN A 25 -5.37 -21.99 -12.27
CA ASN A 25 -5.16 -21.10 -13.41
C ASN A 25 -5.97 -19.79 -13.29
N SER A 26 -6.38 -19.42 -12.06
CA SER A 26 -7.17 -18.21 -11.81
C SER A 26 -6.53 -17.37 -10.73
N TYR A 27 -6.29 -16.09 -11.05
CA TYR A 27 -5.66 -15.13 -10.18
C TYR A 27 -6.55 -13.90 -10.04
N LEU A 28 -6.60 -13.34 -8.84
CA LEU A 28 -7.13 -12.01 -8.59
C LEU A 28 -5.98 -11.10 -8.24
N MET A 29 -5.85 -10.02 -8.97
CA MET A 29 -4.83 -9.00 -8.75
C MET A 29 -5.52 -7.72 -8.30
N THR A 30 -5.06 -7.14 -7.21
CA THR A 30 -5.48 -5.80 -6.78
C THR A 30 -4.43 -4.78 -7.20
N THR A 31 -4.88 -3.58 -7.47
CA THR A 31 -4.06 -2.42 -7.83
C THR A 31 -4.55 -1.23 -7.02
N THR A 32 -3.86 -0.13 -7.05
CA THR A 32 -4.48 1.13 -6.62
C THR A 32 -5.66 1.43 -7.55
N THR A 33 -6.78 1.89 -6.99
CA THR A 33 -8.00 2.15 -7.76
C THR A 33 -7.75 3.11 -8.92
N ALA A 34 -7.02 4.19 -8.69
CA ALA A 34 -6.67 5.17 -9.71
C ALA A 34 -5.79 4.60 -10.83
N ALA A 35 -4.96 3.60 -10.54
CA ALA A 35 -4.05 2.97 -11.50
C ALA A 35 -4.66 1.79 -12.25
N ALA A 36 -5.83 1.28 -11.85
CA ALA A 36 -6.42 0.06 -12.41
C ALA A 36 -6.49 0.06 -13.94
N GLY A 37 -6.94 1.16 -14.55
CA GLY A 37 -6.99 1.29 -16.00
C GLY A 37 -5.62 1.32 -16.67
N THR A 38 -4.61 1.91 -16.02
CA THR A 38 -3.22 1.94 -16.51
C THR A 38 -2.59 0.56 -16.45
N VAL A 39 -2.79 -0.15 -15.35
CA VAL A 39 -2.32 -1.53 -15.19
C VAL A 39 -2.97 -2.45 -16.22
N MET A 40 -4.29 -2.34 -16.45
CA MET A 40 -4.98 -3.13 -17.49
C MET A 40 -4.37 -2.90 -18.87
N ARG A 41 -4.19 -1.64 -19.28
CA ARG A 41 -3.56 -1.32 -20.57
C ARG A 41 -2.14 -1.86 -20.68
N HIS A 42 -1.38 -1.80 -19.59
CA HIS A 42 -0.02 -2.33 -19.54
C HIS A 42 -0.02 -3.86 -19.72
N LEU A 43 -0.87 -4.58 -19.02
CA LEU A 43 -0.99 -6.03 -19.15
C LEU A 43 -1.41 -6.44 -20.58
N ASP A 44 -2.38 -5.75 -21.17
CA ASP A 44 -2.80 -5.99 -22.54
C ASP A 44 -1.66 -5.74 -23.54
N PHE A 45 -0.92 -4.63 -23.37
CA PHE A 45 0.23 -4.30 -24.20
C PHE A 45 1.32 -5.37 -24.10
N ILE A 46 1.71 -5.75 -22.89
CA ILE A 46 2.73 -6.79 -22.67
C ILE A 46 2.29 -8.13 -23.28
N HIS A 47 1.03 -8.50 -23.09
CA HIS A 47 0.51 -9.74 -23.66
C HIS A 47 0.60 -9.72 -25.19
N GLN A 48 0.15 -8.64 -25.82
CA GLN A 48 0.10 -8.55 -27.29
C GLN A 48 1.50 -8.38 -27.91
N ALA A 49 2.36 -7.58 -27.29
CA ALA A 49 3.66 -7.24 -27.87
C ALA A 49 4.76 -8.25 -27.54
N TYR A 50 4.79 -8.78 -26.31
CA TYR A 50 5.90 -9.62 -25.84
C TYR A 50 5.52 -11.08 -25.63
N CYS A 51 4.26 -11.37 -25.30
CA CYS A 51 3.81 -12.69 -24.92
C CYS A 51 2.56 -13.17 -25.67
N PRO A 52 2.42 -12.96 -27.01
CA PRO A 52 1.16 -13.21 -27.74
C PRO A 52 0.77 -14.70 -27.78
N LYS A 53 1.70 -15.60 -27.47
CA LYS A 53 1.46 -17.05 -27.45
C LYS A 53 0.90 -17.55 -26.10
N LEU A 54 0.87 -16.71 -25.07
CA LEU A 54 0.30 -17.08 -23.78
C LEU A 54 -1.23 -17.10 -23.85
N HIS A 55 -1.83 -18.20 -23.45
CA HIS A 55 -3.28 -18.33 -23.33
C HIS A 55 -3.73 -17.70 -21.98
N VAL A 56 -3.78 -16.39 -21.92
CA VAL A 56 -4.21 -15.64 -20.76
C VAL A 56 -5.33 -14.67 -21.13
N ARG A 57 -6.23 -14.39 -20.18
CA ARG A 57 -7.31 -13.40 -20.32
C ARG A 57 -7.30 -12.49 -19.11
N PHE A 58 -7.43 -11.20 -19.34
CA PHE A 58 -7.55 -10.17 -18.30
C PHE A 58 -8.98 -9.62 -18.33
N VAL A 59 -9.57 -9.49 -17.15
CA VAL A 59 -10.91 -8.91 -16.98
C VAL A 59 -10.90 -8.02 -15.76
N SER A 60 -11.30 -6.76 -15.92
CA SER A 60 -11.53 -5.88 -14.77
C SER A 60 -12.81 -6.32 -14.04
N VAL A 61 -12.68 -6.51 -12.75
CA VAL A 61 -13.81 -6.84 -11.85
C VAL A 61 -14.02 -5.77 -10.78
N THR A 62 -13.40 -4.59 -10.94
CA THR A 62 -13.42 -3.49 -9.98
C THR A 62 -14.83 -3.12 -9.54
N GLU A 63 -15.75 -2.96 -10.49
CA GLU A 63 -17.15 -2.58 -10.20
C GLU A 63 -18.04 -3.76 -9.77
N GLN A 64 -17.52 -4.99 -9.85
CA GLN A 64 -18.32 -6.18 -9.57
C GLN A 64 -18.31 -6.59 -8.09
N TRP A 65 -17.38 -6.06 -7.32
CA TRP A 65 -17.15 -6.42 -5.92
C TRP A 65 -17.11 -5.19 -5.04
N ALA A 66 -17.83 -5.25 -3.91
CA ALA A 66 -17.67 -4.35 -2.79
C ALA A 66 -16.75 -5.01 -1.76
N GLN A 67 -15.68 -4.34 -1.37
CA GLN A 67 -14.68 -4.86 -0.44
C GLN A 67 -14.55 -3.92 0.78
N PHE A 68 -14.53 -4.52 1.97
CA PHE A 68 -14.42 -3.82 3.23
C PHE A 68 -13.24 -4.34 4.03
N SER A 69 -12.49 -3.42 4.63
CA SER A 69 -11.43 -3.74 5.59
C SER A 69 -12.01 -3.81 7.00
N VAL A 70 -11.74 -4.92 7.69
CA VAL A 70 -12.08 -5.14 9.09
C VAL A 70 -10.77 -5.27 9.84
N SER A 71 -10.41 -4.26 10.65
CA SER A 71 -9.08 -4.16 11.25
C SER A 71 -9.16 -3.91 12.75
N GLY A 72 -8.18 -4.40 13.48
CA GLY A 72 -8.03 -4.23 14.92
C GLY A 72 -8.09 -5.55 15.69
N PRO A 73 -7.90 -5.53 17.00
CA PRO A 73 -7.74 -6.74 17.83
C PRO A 73 -8.99 -7.64 17.86
N LYS A 74 -10.16 -7.09 17.55
CA LYS A 74 -11.44 -7.84 17.49
C LYS A 74 -11.88 -8.20 16.08
N SER A 75 -11.06 -7.96 15.08
CA SER A 75 -11.40 -8.24 13.68
C SER A 75 -11.68 -9.72 13.41
N LEU A 76 -10.97 -10.61 14.10
CA LEU A 76 -11.21 -12.05 14.05
C LEU A 76 -12.63 -12.39 14.52
N ASP A 77 -13.07 -11.83 15.67
CA ASP A 77 -14.40 -12.09 16.23
C ASP A 77 -15.51 -11.59 15.30
N ILE A 78 -15.29 -10.44 14.66
CA ILE A 78 -16.23 -9.88 13.68
C ILE A 78 -16.32 -10.80 12.46
N ILE A 79 -15.20 -11.19 11.88
CA ILE A 79 -15.21 -12.10 10.71
C ILE A 79 -15.87 -13.43 11.07
N SER A 80 -15.55 -13.98 12.23
CA SER A 80 -16.13 -15.27 12.69
C SER A 80 -17.65 -15.21 12.89
N SER A 81 -18.21 -14.03 13.22
CA SER A 81 -19.66 -13.86 13.37
C SER A 81 -20.40 -13.60 12.05
N VAL A 82 -19.67 -13.22 11.00
CA VAL A 82 -20.26 -12.81 9.72
C VAL A 82 -20.20 -13.91 8.65
N VAL A 83 -19.16 -14.76 8.69
CA VAL A 83 -19.04 -15.88 7.74
C VAL A 83 -19.89 -17.07 8.20
N ASP A 84 -20.48 -17.77 7.24
CA ASP A 84 -21.42 -18.86 7.50
C ASP A 84 -20.72 -20.13 8.05
N GLU A 85 -19.50 -20.38 7.59
CA GLU A 85 -18.73 -21.55 8.02
C GLU A 85 -17.97 -21.27 9.32
N PRO A 86 -17.73 -22.28 10.17
CA PRO A 86 -16.89 -22.12 11.35
C PRO A 86 -15.51 -21.56 10.97
N PHE A 87 -15.15 -20.42 11.53
CA PHE A 87 -13.92 -19.74 11.20
C PHE A 87 -12.81 -20.09 12.21
N ASN A 88 -11.73 -20.69 11.72
CA ASN A 88 -10.58 -21.02 12.53
C ASN A 88 -9.37 -20.19 12.06
N GLU A 89 -8.81 -19.37 12.93
CA GLU A 89 -7.68 -18.50 12.61
C GLU A 89 -6.45 -19.27 12.07
N LYS A 90 -6.24 -20.49 12.52
CA LYS A 90 -5.11 -21.32 12.08
C LYS A 90 -5.17 -21.69 10.59
N ASP A 91 -6.38 -21.74 10.02
CA ASP A 91 -6.58 -22.03 8.61
C ASP A 91 -6.37 -20.79 7.74
N TRP A 92 -6.28 -19.62 8.38
CA TRP A 92 -6.10 -18.33 7.73
C TRP A 92 -4.80 -17.62 8.17
N PRO A 93 -3.62 -18.14 7.81
CA PRO A 93 -2.36 -17.46 8.10
C PRO A 93 -2.29 -16.12 7.37
N PHE A 94 -1.41 -15.23 7.82
CA PHE A 94 -1.17 -13.93 7.15
C PHE A 94 -0.88 -14.14 5.65
N MET A 95 -1.47 -13.30 4.80
CA MET A 95 -1.47 -13.38 3.34
C MET A 95 -2.26 -14.58 2.78
N SER A 96 -3.09 -15.25 3.54
CA SER A 96 -4.05 -16.21 2.99
C SER A 96 -5.20 -15.52 2.27
N CYS A 97 -5.84 -16.25 1.37
CA CYS A 97 -7.05 -15.82 0.66
C CYS A 97 -7.89 -17.04 0.31
N GLY A 98 -9.20 -16.87 0.25
CA GLY A 98 -10.11 -17.95 -0.11
C GLY A 98 -11.54 -17.49 -0.30
N GLU A 99 -12.40 -18.41 -0.75
CA GLU A 99 -13.83 -18.21 -0.80
C GLU A 99 -14.45 -18.57 0.55
N VAL A 100 -15.40 -17.76 0.96
CA VAL A 100 -16.28 -17.97 2.12
C VAL A 100 -17.72 -17.66 1.71
N LYS A 101 -18.68 -17.90 2.59
CA LYS A 101 -20.04 -17.42 2.40
C LYS A 101 -20.43 -16.47 3.53
N VAL A 102 -21.29 -15.53 3.17
CA VAL A 102 -21.94 -14.59 4.08
C VAL A 102 -23.42 -14.62 3.77
N MET A 103 -24.25 -15.12 4.69
CA MET A 103 -25.69 -15.32 4.49
C MET A 103 -26.01 -16.08 3.20
N GLY A 104 -25.28 -17.16 2.91
CA GLY A 104 -25.41 -17.99 1.71
C GLY A 104 -24.80 -17.41 0.44
N ILE A 105 -24.31 -16.18 0.46
CA ILE A 105 -23.74 -15.48 -0.70
C ILE A 105 -22.24 -15.73 -0.74
N LYS A 106 -21.72 -16.15 -1.90
CA LYS A 106 -20.27 -16.31 -2.10
C LYS A 106 -19.56 -14.99 -1.92
N ALA A 107 -18.57 -14.99 -1.07
CA ALA A 107 -17.68 -13.87 -0.75
C ALA A 107 -16.21 -14.30 -0.85
N ARG A 108 -15.32 -13.36 -0.87
CA ARG A 108 -13.86 -13.58 -0.84
C ARG A 108 -13.29 -12.97 0.42
N LEU A 109 -12.50 -13.73 1.12
CA LEU A 109 -11.81 -13.27 2.33
C LEU A 109 -10.31 -13.29 2.11
N PHE A 110 -9.64 -12.21 2.53
CA PHE A 110 -8.20 -12.07 2.50
C PHE A 110 -7.72 -11.71 3.90
N ARG A 111 -6.70 -12.38 4.41
CA ARG A 111 -6.03 -11.98 5.65
C ARG A 111 -4.88 -11.04 5.33
N ILE A 112 -5.22 -9.82 5.01
CA ILE A 112 -4.31 -8.71 4.72
C ILE A 112 -4.81 -7.46 5.44
N SER A 113 -3.92 -6.49 5.65
CA SER A 113 -4.27 -5.24 6.31
C SER A 113 -3.37 -4.12 5.82
N PHE A 114 -3.97 -3.01 5.45
CA PHE A 114 -3.27 -1.77 5.13
C PHE A 114 -3.14 -0.84 6.35
N SER A 115 -3.88 -1.10 7.41
CA SER A 115 -3.75 -0.38 8.69
C SER A 115 -2.53 -0.82 9.52
N GLY A 116 -1.94 -1.97 9.18
CA GLY A 116 -0.87 -2.57 9.97
C GLY A 116 -1.33 -3.32 11.23
N GLU A 117 -2.64 -3.30 11.51
CA GLU A 117 -3.28 -4.07 12.56
C GLU A 117 -3.62 -5.49 12.10
N LEU A 118 -4.02 -6.37 13.02
CA LEU A 118 -4.71 -7.61 12.64
C LEU A 118 -5.92 -7.23 11.78
N GLY A 119 -6.00 -7.79 10.59
CA GLY A 119 -7.04 -7.36 9.66
C GLY A 119 -7.39 -8.40 8.61
N TYR A 120 -8.57 -8.20 8.10
CA TYR A 120 -9.17 -8.97 7.02
C TYR A 120 -9.80 -8.02 6.00
N GLU A 121 -9.81 -8.42 4.75
CA GLU A 121 -10.59 -7.76 3.71
C GLU A 121 -11.63 -8.76 3.20
N LEU A 122 -12.90 -8.37 3.32
CA LEU A 122 -14.04 -9.18 2.91
C LEU A 122 -14.72 -8.54 1.72
N ALA A 123 -14.76 -9.26 0.61
CA ALA A 123 -15.36 -8.81 -0.64
C ALA A 123 -16.59 -9.66 -0.99
N ILE A 124 -17.67 -8.98 -1.39
CA ILE A 124 -18.95 -9.59 -1.80
C ILE A 124 -19.37 -8.97 -3.15
N PRO A 125 -20.20 -9.65 -3.97
CA PRO A 125 -20.74 -9.02 -5.18
C PRO A 125 -21.39 -7.67 -4.88
N SER A 126 -21.06 -6.64 -5.66
CA SER A 126 -21.32 -5.23 -5.35
C SER A 126 -22.78 -4.91 -4.99
N ARG A 127 -23.76 -5.64 -5.58
CA ARG A 127 -25.18 -5.50 -5.23
C ARG A 127 -25.53 -5.78 -3.76
N PHE A 128 -24.67 -6.49 -3.03
CA PHE A 128 -24.84 -6.80 -1.61
C PHE A 128 -23.93 -5.94 -0.70
N GLY A 129 -23.20 -5.00 -1.30
CA GLY A 129 -22.23 -4.19 -0.57
C GLY A 129 -22.85 -3.41 0.61
N GLY A 130 -23.99 -2.76 0.38
CA GLY A 130 -24.69 -2.02 1.44
C GLY A 130 -25.07 -2.93 2.62
N SER A 131 -25.67 -4.09 2.34
CA SER A 131 -26.06 -5.05 3.38
C SER A 131 -24.86 -5.60 4.16
N LEU A 132 -23.75 -5.87 3.47
CA LEU A 132 -22.52 -6.31 4.14
C LEU A 132 -21.94 -5.20 5.01
N PHE A 133 -21.94 -3.95 4.53
CA PHE A 133 -21.47 -2.81 5.31
C PHE A 133 -22.27 -2.65 6.62
N ASP A 134 -23.61 -2.69 6.54
CA ASP A 134 -24.47 -2.58 7.70
C ASP A 134 -24.25 -3.71 8.70
N LEU A 135 -24.07 -4.93 8.22
CA LEU A 135 -23.76 -6.10 9.05
C LEU A 135 -22.40 -5.93 9.76
N LEU A 136 -21.34 -5.59 9.01
CA LEU A 136 -20.00 -5.39 9.59
C LEU A 136 -19.97 -4.23 10.58
N LYS A 137 -20.70 -3.14 10.29
CA LYS A 137 -20.85 -1.99 11.20
C LYS A 137 -21.51 -2.42 12.50
N LEU A 138 -22.64 -3.13 12.43
CA LEU A 138 -23.37 -3.63 13.61
C LEU A 138 -22.47 -4.51 14.47
N GLU A 139 -21.78 -5.46 13.86
CA GLU A 139 -20.88 -6.38 14.56
C GLU A 139 -19.68 -5.66 15.21
N ALA A 140 -19.17 -4.63 14.57
CA ALA A 140 -18.10 -3.79 15.11
C ALA A 140 -18.59 -2.96 16.31
N GLU A 141 -19.74 -2.30 16.19
CA GLU A 141 -20.34 -1.47 17.26
C GLU A 141 -20.66 -2.30 18.52
N GLN A 142 -21.22 -3.50 18.36
CA GLN A 142 -21.48 -4.43 19.48
C GLN A 142 -20.21 -4.83 20.24
N ARG A 143 -19.05 -4.75 19.59
CA ARG A 143 -17.73 -5.08 20.19
C ARG A 143 -16.94 -3.83 20.62
N GLY A 144 -17.60 -2.66 20.61
CA GLY A 144 -16.98 -1.39 20.97
C GLY A 144 -16.05 -0.82 19.92
N GLY A 145 -16.19 -1.25 18.67
CA GLY A 145 -15.54 -0.67 17.48
C GLY A 145 -16.46 0.30 16.75
N GLY A 146 -16.13 0.59 15.50
CA GLY A 146 -16.93 1.48 14.66
C GLY A 146 -16.33 1.65 13.26
N VAL A 147 -16.97 2.48 12.46
CA VAL A 147 -16.50 2.82 11.13
C VAL A 147 -15.36 3.83 11.22
N TYR A 148 -14.31 3.63 10.42
CA TYR A 148 -13.22 4.58 10.28
C TYR A 148 -13.03 4.97 8.79
N GLY A 149 -12.62 6.21 8.56
CA GLY A 149 -12.47 6.77 7.22
C GLY A 149 -11.02 6.78 6.72
N MET A 150 -10.83 7.37 5.54
CA MET A 150 -9.53 7.42 4.86
C MET A 150 -8.48 8.23 5.61
N GLU A 151 -8.86 9.26 6.38
CA GLU A 151 -7.91 10.02 7.20
C GLU A 151 -7.33 9.16 8.33
N ALA A 152 -8.19 8.41 9.03
CA ALA A 152 -7.72 7.47 10.04
C ALA A 152 -6.85 6.37 9.44
N MET A 153 -7.23 5.85 8.25
CA MET A 153 -6.41 4.90 7.51
C MET A 153 -5.04 5.49 7.15
N ASN A 154 -4.98 6.77 6.75
CA ASN A 154 -3.71 7.43 6.44
C ASN A 154 -2.80 7.53 7.67
N VAL A 155 -3.35 7.80 8.85
CA VAL A 155 -2.57 7.76 10.11
C VAL A 155 -2.01 6.36 10.35
N LEU A 156 -2.87 5.34 10.31
CA LEU A 156 -2.50 3.95 10.60
C LEU A 156 -1.44 3.42 9.63
N ARG A 157 -1.60 3.65 8.31
CA ARG A 157 -0.61 3.20 7.32
C ARG A 157 0.74 3.91 7.49
N LEU A 158 0.73 5.21 7.86
CA LEU A 158 1.95 5.98 8.12
C LEU A 158 2.68 5.50 9.38
N GLU A 159 1.95 5.18 10.44
CA GLU A 159 2.54 4.59 11.66
C GLU A 159 3.25 3.27 11.35
N LYS A 160 2.77 2.54 10.36
CA LYS A 160 3.35 1.29 9.87
C LYS A 160 4.44 1.49 8.81
N GLY A 161 4.46 2.64 8.15
CA GLY A 161 5.39 2.95 7.07
C GLY A 161 4.94 2.38 5.70
N PHE A 162 3.64 2.13 5.51
CA PHE A 162 3.11 1.66 4.24
C PHE A 162 2.97 2.81 3.24
N ILE A 163 3.39 2.54 2.01
CA ILE A 163 3.40 3.51 0.90
C ILE A 163 2.05 3.64 0.22
N THR A 164 1.87 4.76 -0.47
CA THR A 164 0.76 5.03 -1.38
C THR A 164 1.28 5.66 -2.67
N HIS A 165 0.40 6.14 -3.54
CA HIS A 165 0.77 6.92 -4.71
C HIS A 165 1.58 8.18 -4.41
N ALA A 166 1.53 8.71 -3.19
CA ALA A 166 2.39 9.81 -2.80
C ALA A 166 3.87 9.44 -2.81
N GLU A 167 4.18 8.16 -2.59
CA GLU A 167 5.54 7.61 -2.59
C GLU A 167 5.92 6.94 -3.92
N ILE A 168 4.94 6.49 -4.73
CA ILE A 168 5.18 5.81 -6.01
C ILE A 168 4.54 6.57 -7.17
N ASP A 169 4.87 7.84 -7.29
CA ASP A 169 4.37 8.77 -8.30
C ASP A 169 4.97 8.60 -9.71
N GLY A 170 5.67 7.50 -9.94
CA GLY A 170 6.34 7.16 -11.21
C GLY A 170 7.81 7.57 -11.30
N ARG A 171 8.39 8.15 -10.24
CA ARG A 171 9.80 8.54 -10.15
C ARG A 171 10.60 7.69 -9.18
N ALA A 172 9.95 6.83 -8.40
CA ALA A 172 10.57 5.97 -7.43
C ALA A 172 10.86 4.57 -8.01
N THR A 173 11.98 4.00 -7.59
CA THR A 173 12.34 2.59 -7.84
C THR A 173 12.08 1.75 -6.59
N ALA A 174 12.12 0.43 -6.72
CA ALA A 174 12.06 -0.47 -5.57
C ALA A 174 13.17 -0.21 -4.55
N TYR A 175 14.32 0.26 -5.02
CA TYR A 175 15.46 0.62 -4.16
C TYR A 175 15.21 1.93 -3.40
N ASP A 176 14.58 2.91 -4.05
CA ASP A 176 14.27 4.19 -3.44
C ASP A 176 13.25 4.06 -2.30
N VAL A 177 12.29 3.15 -2.43
CA VAL A 177 11.28 2.89 -1.38
C VAL A 177 11.67 1.79 -0.38
N GLY A 178 12.92 1.32 -0.41
CA GLY A 178 13.41 0.31 0.54
C GLY A 178 12.91 -1.11 0.30
N MET A 179 12.36 -1.39 -0.89
CA MET A 179 11.79 -2.70 -1.27
C MET A 179 12.68 -3.53 -2.20
N GLN A 180 14.00 -3.31 -2.16
CA GLN A 180 14.97 -4.00 -3.01
C GLN A 180 14.90 -5.53 -2.89
N LYS A 181 14.50 -6.07 -1.73
CA LYS A 181 14.33 -7.51 -1.52
C LYS A 181 13.19 -8.12 -2.35
N MET A 182 12.31 -7.30 -2.91
CA MET A 182 11.22 -7.74 -3.80
C MET A 182 11.68 -7.84 -5.25
N VAL A 183 12.82 -7.25 -5.60
CA VAL A 183 13.44 -7.36 -6.93
C VAL A 183 14.07 -8.74 -7.04
N SER A 184 13.47 -9.60 -7.87
CA SER A 184 13.92 -10.99 -8.01
C SER A 184 15.19 -11.08 -8.83
N GLU A 185 16.19 -11.79 -8.31
CA GLU A 185 17.41 -12.17 -9.07
C GLU A 185 17.23 -13.47 -9.87
N LYS A 186 16.14 -14.22 -9.59
CA LYS A 186 15.94 -15.60 -10.09
C LYS A 186 15.01 -15.70 -11.29
N LYS A 187 14.30 -14.64 -11.63
CA LYS A 187 13.36 -14.62 -12.76
C LYS A 187 13.52 -13.33 -13.54
N ASP A 188 13.26 -13.42 -14.84
CA ASP A 188 13.09 -12.24 -15.67
C ASP A 188 11.71 -11.61 -15.43
N PHE A 189 11.62 -10.28 -15.50
CA PHE A 189 10.39 -9.50 -15.35
C PHE A 189 10.53 -8.15 -16.04
N ILE A 190 9.41 -7.50 -16.30
CA ILE A 190 9.39 -6.17 -16.94
C ILE A 190 10.16 -5.17 -16.09
N GLY A 191 11.09 -4.46 -16.73
CA GLY A 191 11.92 -3.44 -16.08
C GLY A 191 13.17 -3.97 -15.36
N ASN A 192 13.39 -5.31 -15.30
CA ASN A 192 14.49 -5.90 -14.56
C ASN A 192 15.86 -5.30 -14.92
N LYS A 193 16.21 -5.27 -16.20
CA LYS A 193 17.52 -4.76 -16.65
C LYS A 193 17.65 -3.26 -16.41
N MET A 194 16.58 -2.53 -16.66
CA MET A 194 16.59 -1.07 -16.54
C MET A 194 16.58 -0.59 -15.08
N ALA A 195 15.98 -1.34 -14.16
CA ALA A 195 16.04 -1.06 -12.72
C ALA A 195 17.48 -1.17 -12.16
N GLN A 196 18.37 -1.89 -12.83
CA GLN A 196 19.76 -2.11 -12.42
C GLN A 196 20.74 -1.10 -13.03
N ARG A 197 20.27 -0.06 -13.71
CA ARG A 197 21.15 0.98 -14.27
C ARG A 197 21.93 1.67 -13.14
N PRO A 198 23.21 2.01 -13.33
CA PRO A 198 24.04 2.65 -12.31
C PRO A 198 23.39 3.90 -11.70
N GLY A 199 22.76 4.76 -12.52
CA GLY A 199 22.11 5.97 -12.04
C GLY A 199 20.88 5.72 -11.15
N LEU A 200 20.21 4.56 -11.27
CA LEU A 200 19.09 4.18 -10.38
C LEU A 200 19.57 3.48 -9.09
N LEU A 201 20.80 3.01 -9.10
CA LEU A 201 21.44 2.39 -7.92
C LEU A 201 22.38 3.35 -7.19
N ASP A 202 22.52 4.59 -7.65
CA ASP A 202 23.36 5.60 -7.03
C ASP A 202 22.99 5.75 -5.54
N PRO A 203 23.92 5.58 -4.60
CA PRO A 203 23.69 5.75 -3.17
C PRO A 203 23.25 7.16 -2.78
N ASN A 204 23.56 8.18 -3.60
CA ASN A 204 23.18 9.57 -3.36
C ASN A 204 21.72 9.87 -3.76
N ARG A 205 21.00 8.92 -4.36
CA ARG A 205 19.58 9.10 -4.65
C ARG A 205 18.80 9.33 -3.35
N GLU A 206 17.69 10.06 -3.51
CA GLU A 206 16.71 10.19 -2.44
C GLU A 206 16.06 8.83 -2.15
N ARG A 207 16.02 8.46 -0.87
CA ARG A 207 15.43 7.20 -0.42
C ARG A 207 14.42 7.45 0.67
N LEU A 208 13.39 6.61 0.70
CA LEU A 208 12.28 6.72 1.63
C LEU A 208 12.72 6.53 3.07
N VAL A 209 12.33 7.47 3.91
CA VAL A 209 12.55 7.46 5.37
C VAL A 209 11.28 7.89 6.10
N GLY A 210 11.15 7.45 7.35
CA GLY A 210 10.13 7.96 8.27
C GLY A 210 10.62 9.20 8.98
N LEU A 211 9.77 10.20 9.11
CA LEU A 211 9.99 11.42 9.88
C LEU A 211 9.05 11.50 11.08
N LYS A 212 9.49 12.17 12.13
CA LYS A 212 8.63 12.60 13.25
C LYS A 212 9.04 13.97 13.74
N THR A 213 8.09 14.75 14.23
CA THR A 213 8.38 16.03 14.91
C THR A 213 8.82 15.80 16.34
N ASN A 214 9.46 16.81 16.92
CA ASN A 214 9.88 16.83 18.32
C ASN A 214 8.73 17.23 19.26
N GLY A 215 7.54 16.68 19.04
CA GLY A 215 6.35 16.93 19.87
C GLY A 215 5.19 17.54 19.09
N PRO A 216 4.04 17.75 19.74
CA PRO A 216 2.80 18.16 19.10
C PRO A 216 2.78 19.61 18.64
N GLN A 217 3.66 20.47 19.15
CA GLN A 217 3.73 21.89 18.80
C GLN A 217 4.41 22.16 17.45
N SER A 218 5.19 21.21 16.96
CA SER A 218 5.82 21.29 15.64
C SER A 218 4.92 20.66 14.60
N SER A 219 4.75 21.29 13.45
CA SER A 219 3.97 20.76 12.34
C SER A 219 4.87 20.23 11.22
N LEU A 220 4.31 19.31 10.42
CA LEU A 220 4.85 18.89 9.13
C LEU A 220 3.79 19.13 8.05
N SER A 221 4.23 19.41 6.85
CA SER A 221 3.36 19.52 5.68
C SER A 221 3.90 18.68 4.53
N ALA A 222 3.04 17.92 3.87
CA ALA A 222 3.40 17.23 2.63
C ALA A 222 3.83 18.26 1.57
N GLY A 223 4.80 17.91 0.74
CA GLY A 223 5.40 18.82 -0.22
C GLY A 223 6.50 19.74 0.34
N SER A 224 6.71 19.78 1.66
CA SER A 224 7.85 20.53 2.24
C SER A 224 9.18 19.96 1.76
N LEU A 225 10.13 20.85 1.48
CA LEU A 225 11.50 20.48 1.17
C LEU A 225 12.31 20.26 2.46
N LEU A 226 13.27 19.36 2.39
CA LEU A 226 14.14 18.99 3.49
C LEU A 226 15.53 19.61 3.31
N PHE A 227 16.11 20.10 4.41
CA PHE A 227 17.43 20.73 4.44
C PHE A 227 18.22 20.22 5.65
N ASN A 228 19.54 20.23 5.58
CA ASN A 228 20.34 20.09 6.80
C ASN A 228 20.03 21.27 7.74
N THR A 229 20.20 21.07 9.04
CA THR A 229 19.83 22.09 10.05
C THR A 229 20.49 23.44 9.84
N ASP A 230 21.73 23.44 9.35
CA ASP A 230 22.58 24.62 9.22
C ASP A 230 22.53 25.24 7.80
N ASP A 231 21.86 24.55 6.86
CA ASP A 231 21.78 25.03 5.49
C ASP A 231 20.73 26.14 5.34
N GLU A 232 21.01 27.11 4.49
CA GLU A 232 19.99 28.02 3.98
C GLU A 232 18.97 27.25 3.13
N PRO A 233 17.66 27.51 3.29
CA PRO A 233 16.62 26.84 2.54
C PRO A 233 16.52 27.34 1.09
N LEU A 234 17.56 27.13 0.31
CA LEU A 234 17.62 27.39 -1.13
C LEU A 234 17.41 26.07 -1.89
N ALA A 235 16.86 26.16 -3.08
CA ALA A 235 16.54 24.97 -3.90
C ALA A 235 17.75 24.04 -4.08
N ASP A 236 18.93 24.59 -4.31
CA ASP A 236 20.18 23.85 -4.55
C ASP A 236 20.65 23.07 -3.29
N ASN A 237 20.25 23.51 -2.10
CA ASN A 237 20.59 22.87 -0.84
C ASN A 237 19.60 21.79 -0.42
N SER A 238 18.54 21.59 -1.21
CA SER A 238 17.51 20.59 -0.90
C SER A 238 18.10 19.18 -0.80
N GLN A 239 17.75 18.51 0.30
CA GLN A 239 18.12 17.14 0.59
C GLN A 239 17.00 16.15 0.23
N GLY A 240 15.82 16.65 -0.13
CA GLY A 240 14.67 15.84 -0.46
C GLY A 240 13.35 16.51 -0.12
N HIS A 241 12.28 15.71 -0.04
CA HIS A 241 10.93 16.25 0.17
C HIS A 241 10.06 15.30 0.99
N ILE A 242 9.02 15.85 1.62
CA ILE A 242 8.02 15.09 2.38
C ILE A 242 6.89 14.67 1.45
N SER A 243 6.62 13.37 1.35
CA SER A 243 5.55 12.81 0.52
C SER A 243 4.21 12.71 1.25
N SER A 244 4.23 12.27 2.50
CA SER A 244 3.02 12.02 3.29
C SER A 244 3.18 12.47 4.72
N VAL A 245 2.08 12.97 5.31
CA VAL A 245 2.06 13.46 6.71
C VAL A 245 0.75 13.10 7.38
N ALA A 246 0.80 12.79 8.67
CA ALA A 246 -0.35 12.74 9.55
C ALA A 246 0.05 13.05 11.00
N PHE A 247 -0.91 13.50 11.79
CA PHE A 247 -0.74 13.54 13.24
C PHE A 247 -1.06 12.18 13.84
N SER A 248 -0.11 11.58 14.56
CA SER A 248 -0.31 10.33 15.27
C SER A 248 -0.78 10.61 16.71
N PRO A 249 -2.02 10.26 17.07
CA PRO A 249 -2.48 10.43 18.45
C PRO A 249 -1.70 9.58 19.45
N ILE A 250 -1.27 8.37 19.03
CA ILE A 250 -0.52 7.45 19.89
C ILE A 250 0.89 8.00 20.19
N LYS A 251 1.54 8.58 19.18
CA LYS A 251 2.89 9.17 19.32
C LYS A 251 2.84 10.61 19.80
N ASN A 252 1.66 11.22 19.83
CA ASN A 252 1.44 12.64 20.16
C ASN A 252 2.39 13.58 19.39
N CYS A 253 2.57 13.33 18.11
CA CYS A 253 3.40 14.13 17.22
C CYS A 253 3.00 13.93 15.75
N TYR A 254 3.43 14.84 14.88
CA TYR A 254 3.34 14.60 13.44
C TYR A 254 4.38 13.56 13.02
N ILE A 255 3.92 12.64 12.17
CA ILE A 255 4.74 11.64 11.49
C ILE A 255 4.60 11.83 9.99
N GLY A 256 5.60 11.40 9.23
CA GLY A 256 5.56 11.47 7.77
C GLY A 256 6.48 10.47 7.12
N LEU A 257 6.26 10.29 5.82
CA LEU A 257 7.21 9.66 4.91
C LEU A 257 7.84 10.75 4.04
N ALA A 258 9.11 10.58 3.75
CA ALA A 258 9.88 11.53 2.95
C ALA A 258 10.94 10.81 2.13
N PHE A 259 11.27 11.38 0.99
CA PHE A 259 12.46 11.01 0.24
C PHE A 259 13.61 11.91 0.67
N LEU A 260 14.72 11.32 1.07
CA LEU A 260 15.90 12.02 1.59
C LEU A 260 17.17 11.48 0.92
N LYS A 261 18.04 12.34 0.42
CA LYS A 261 19.34 11.95 -0.11
C LYS A 261 20.10 11.13 0.93
N ARG A 262 20.54 9.93 0.55
CA ARG A 262 21.21 8.96 1.42
C ARG A 262 20.39 8.61 2.69
N GLY A 263 19.07 8.66 2.60
CA GLY A 263 18.15 8.59 3.73
C GLY A 263 18.45 7.49 4.77
N PRO A 264 18.62 6.21 4.38
CA PRO A 264 18.91 5.13 5.34
C PRO A 264 20.20 5.31 6.14
N GLU A 265 21.16 6.06 5.62
CA GLU A 265 22.45 6.33 6.32
C GLU A 265 22.32 7.47 7.33
N ARG A 266 21.19 8.19 7.29
CA ARG A 266 20.93 9.41 8.09
C ARG A 266 19.88 9.20 9.17
N TRP A 267 19.63 7.97 9.58
CA TRP A 267 18.68 7.66 10.65
C TRP A 267 19.11 8.30 11.98
N GLY A 268 18.17 8.99 12.63
CA GLY A 268 18.40 9.70 13.87
C GLY A 268 18.92 11.14 13.71
N GLU A 269 19.21 11.58 12.48
CA GLU A 269 19.57 12.97 12.23
C GLU A 269 18.37 13.91 12.41
N LYS A 270 18.67 15.14 12.79
CA LYS A 270 17.71 16.25 12.79
C LYS A 270 17.76 16.92 11.42
N ILE A 271 16.57 17.06 10.82
CA ILE A 271 16.39 17.66 9.50
C ILE A 271 15.43 18.85 9.63
N LYS A 272 15.69 19.91 8.90
CA LYS A 272 14.83 21.08 8.79
C LYS A 272 13.86 20.88 7.63
N ALA A 273 12.55 20.98 7.88
CA ALA A 273 11.52 20.97 6.86
C ALA A 273 11.02 22.40 6.64
N VAL A 274 10.91 22.80 5.37
CA VAL A 274 10.45 24.14 4.99
C VAL A 274 9.36 24.00 3.93
N ASN A 275 8.20 24.57 4.23
CA ASN A 275 7.13 24.72 3.27
C ASN A 275 7.21 26.14 2.67
N PHE A 276 7.43 26.23 1.37
CA PHE A 276 7.52 27.51 0.66
C PHE A 276 6.16 28.05 0.18
N LEU A 277 5.09 27.32 0.43
CA LEU A 277 3.75 27.67 -0.01
C LEU A 277 2.91 28.32 1.10
N THR A 278 3.38 28.29 2.34
CA THR A 278 2.66 28.83 3.52
C THR A 278 3.53 29.74 4.36
#